data_e5bdcaeb37c3f321cc67ca9c6e97a87b
#
_entry.id   e5bdcaeb37c3f321cc67ca9c6e97a87b
#
_cell.length_a   1.000
_cell.length_b   1.000
_cell.length_c   1.000
_cell.angle_alpha   90.00
_cell.angle_beta   90.00
_cell.angle_gamma   90.00
#
_symmetry.space_group_name_H-M   'P 1'
#
loop_
_entity.id
_entity.type
_entity.pdbx_description
1 polymer ?
#
loop_
_entity_poly.entity_id
_entity_poly.type
_entity_poly.pdbx_seq_one_letter_code
_entity_poly.pdbx_strand_id
1 'polypeptide(L)'
;SKVVYDRAHSSISTATAADFDFDKIFEGVDWFHFTGITPAISDSAAVLTEEALKAAKKHGVKVSVDLNFRKKLWSSEKAQKVMKNLMQYVDVCIGNEEDAELVLGYKPGNTDVTSGDLELAGYKSIFEQMVADYNFEYCISSLRVSHSASDNGWSACIYSRDTKEFYHSKEYSIHPIVD
;
A
#
# COMPACT_ATOMS: atom_id res chain seq x y z
N SER A 1 -15.08 -20.15 10.09
CA SER A 1 -15.92 -19.75 8.95
C SER A 1 -15.05 -19.41 7.73
N LYS A 2 -15.57 -19.69 6.52
CA LYS A 2 -14.87 -19.39 5.26
C LYS A 2 -15.56 -18.21 4.59
N VAL A 3 -14.88 -17.07 4.49
CA VAL A 3 -15.38 -15.92 3.74
C VAL A 3 -14.99 -16.07 2.27
N VAL A 4 -15.96 -15.93 1.38
CA VAL A 4 -15.78 -15.92 -0.07
C VAL A 4 -16.17 -14.54 -0.59
N TYR A 5 -15.20 -13.85 -1.20
CA TYR A 5 -15.45 -12.59 -1.87
C TYR A 5 -15.74 -12.84 -3.35
N ASP A 6 -16.93 -12.53 -3.80
CA ASP A 6 -17.27 -12.47 -5.22
C ASP A 6 -17.05 -11.03 -5.72
N ARG A 7 -15.94 -10.82 -6.43
CA ARG A 7 -15.58 -9.51 -7.02
C ARG A 7 -15.73 -9.50 -8.54
N ALA A 8 -15.85 -10.68 -9.14
CA ALA A 8 -16.12 -10.81 -10.56
C ALA A 8 -17.50 -10.22 -10.87
N HIS A 9 -17.62 -9.51 -11.98
CA HIS A 9 -18.86 -8.87 -12.43
C HIS A 9 -19.42 -7.78 -11.48
N SER A 10 -18.63 -7.32 -10.52
CA SER A 10 -19.00 -6.13 -9.73
C SER A 10 -18.93 -4.87 -10.61
N SER A 11 -19.68 -3.82 -10.27
CA SER A 11 -19.68 -2.57 -11.04
C SER A 11 -18.27 -2.00 -11.23
N ILE A 12 -17.42 -2.06 -10.20
CA ILE A 12 -16.04 -1.58 -10.31
C ILE A 12 -15.18 -2.45 -11.24
N SER A 13 -15.48 -3.74 -11.40
CA SER A 13 -14.71 -4.62 -12.27
C SER A 13 -14.93 -4.34 -13.76
N THR A 14 -16.04 -3.69 -14.11
CA THR A 14 -16.44 -3.35 -15.49
C THR A 14 -16.40 -1.85 -15.76
N ALA A 15 -16.26 -1.03 -14.72
CA ALA A 15 -16.18 0.42 -14.85
C ALA A 15 -14.97 0.86 -15.68
N THR A 16 -15.13 1.98 -16.37
CA THR A 16 -14.11 2.64 -17.19
C THR A 16 -13.92 4.08 -16.77
N ALA A 17 -12.85 4.72 -17.21
CA ALA A 17 -12.62 6.14 -16.92
C ALA A 17 -13.73 7.04 -17.49
N ALA A 18 -14.42 6.62 -18.56
CA ALA A 18 -15.52 7.37 -19.16
C ALA A 18 -16.78 7.43 -18.29
N ASP A 19 -16.89 6.56 -17.28
CA ASP A 19 -18.03 6.56 -16.36
C ASP A 19 -17.90 7.63 -15.25
N PHE A 20 -16.75 8.34 -15.20
CA PHE A 20 -16.44 9.30 -14.13
C PHE A 20 -16.02 10.66 -14.68
N ASP A 21 -16.59 11.72 -14.13
CA ASP A 21 -16.13 13.09 -14.33
C ASP A 21 -15.07 13.44 -13.26
N PHE A 22 -13.82 13.11 -13.54
CA PHE A 22 -12.72 13.30 -12.58
C PHE A 22 -12.45 14.77 -12.29
N ASP A 23 -12.68 15.69 -13.22
CA ASP A 23 -12.49 17.11 -12.98
C ASP A 23 -13.49 17.61 -11.92
N LYS A 24 -14.74 17.13 -12.00
CA LYS A 24 -15.75 17.43 -10.98
C LYS A 24 -15.51 16.69 -9.66
N ILE A 25 -15.04 15.44 -9.71
CA ILE A 25 -14.76 14.62 -8.51
C ILE A 25 -13.65 15.26 -7.68
N PHE A 26 -12.58 15.77 -8.33
CA PHE A 26 -11.42 16.32 -7.63
C PHE A 26 -11.49 17.84 -7.39
N GLU A 27 -12.58 18.51 -7.76
CA GLU A 27 -12.78 19.91 -7.44
C GLU A 27 -12.86 20.13 -5.92
N GLY A 28 -11.90 20.88 -5.37
CA GLY A 28 -11.84 21.18 -3.93
C GLY A 28 -11.43 19.99 -3.04
N VAL A 29 -10.87 18.93 -3.63
CA VAL A 29 -10.36 17.77 -2.89
C VAL A 29 -8.89 17.97 -2.55
N ASP A 30 -8.51 17.75 -1.29
CA ASP A 30 -7.13 17.86 -0.82
C ASP A 30 -6.40 16.52 -0.83
N TRP A 31 -7.14 15.41 -0.65
CA TRP A 31 -6.54 14.08 -0.49
C TRP A 31 -7.37 12.99 -1.14
N PHE A 32 -6.70 12.14 -1.92
CA PHE A 32 -7.27 10.94 -2.54
C PHE A 32 -6.55 9.69 -2.02
N HIS A 33 -7.31 8.73 -1.53
CA HIS A 33 -6.77 7.44 -1.10
C HIS A 33 -7.31 6.32 -1.98
N PHE A 34 -6.43 5.40 -2.39
CA PHE A 34 -6.83 4.17 -3.06
C PHE A 34 -6.16 2.94 -2.45
N THR A 35 -6.69 1.77 -2.74
CA THR A 35 -6.13 0.49 -2.31
C THR A 35 -5.67 -0.32 -3.53
N GLY A 36 -4.57 -1.06 -3.38
CA GLY A 36 -4.07 -1.99 -4.40
C GLY A 36 -5.03 -3.13 -4.76
N ILE A 37 -6.12 -3.31 -3.99
CA ILE A 37 -7.20 -4.23 -4.36
C ILE A 37 -7.90 -3.76 -5.63
N THR A 38 -8.17 -2.47 -5.78
CA THR A 38 -8.93 -1.94 -6.94
C THR A 38 -8.28 -2.27 -8.26
N PRO A 39 -7.00 -1.94 -8.54
CA PRO A 39 -6.36 -2.29 -9.80
C PRO A 39 -6.15 -3.81 -9.99
N ALA A 40 -6.26 -4.60 -8.90
CA ALA A 40 -6.14 -6.06 -8.96
C ALA A 40 -7.42 -6.76 -9.42
N ILE A 41 -8.58 -6.09 -9.37
CA ILE A 41 -9.89 -6.70 -9.68
C ILE A 41 -10.02 -7.03 -11.17
N SER A 42 -9.58 -6.12 -12.06
CA SER A 42 -9.64 -6.30 -13.51
C SER A 42 -8.65 -5.37 -14.22
N ASP A 43 -8.37 -5.64 -15.49
CA ASP A 43 -7.53 -4.76 -16.31
C ASP A 43 -8.21 -3.39 -16.52
N SER A 44 -9.53 -3.34 -16.65
CA SER A 44 -10.32 -2.10 -16.69
C SER A 44 -10.16 -1.28 -15.42
N ALA A 45 -10.25 -1.92 -14.24
CA ALA A 45 -10.06 -1.26 -12.96
C ALA A 45 -8.62 -0.74 -12.77
N ALA A 46 -7.62 -1.42 -13.33
CA ALA A 46 -6.24 -0.94 -13.31
C ALA A 46 -6.08 0.35 -14.14
N VAL A 47 -6.64 0.39 -15.34
CA VAL A 47 -6.67 1.59 -16.21
C VAL A 47 -7.46 2.72 -15.55
N LEU A 48 -8.64 2.42 -15.01
CA LEU A 48 -9.46 3.38 -14.28
C LEU A 48 -8.69 4.01 -13.10
N THR A 49 -7.97 3.20 -12.33
CA THR A 49 -7.16 3.69 -11.21
C THR A 49 -6.07 4.64 -11.72
N GLU A 50 -5.37 4.31 -12.81
CA GLU A 50 -4.35 5.18 -13.37
C GLU A 50 -4.92 6.53 -13.84
N GLU A 51 -6.07 6.53 -14.52
CA GLU A 51 -6.72 7.77 -14.98
C GLU A 51 -7.20 8.64 -13.80
N ALA A 52 -7.72 8.02 -12.73
CA ALA A 52 -8.05 8.72 -11.49
C ALA A 52 -6.81 9.37 -10.85
N LEU A 53 -5.68 8.67 -10.82
CA LEU A 53 -4.43 9.17 -10.27
C LEU A 53 -3.87 10.35 -11.09
N LYS A 54 -3.89 10.25 -12.43
CA LYS A 54 -3.51 11.35 -13.32
C LYS A 54 -4.37 12.60 -13.08
N ALA A 55 -5.68 12.41 -12.94
CA ALA A 55 -6.59 13.50 -12.66
C ALA A 55 -6.35 14.12 -11.27
N ALA A 56 -6.13 13.29 -10.24
CA ALA A 56 -5.77 13.77 -8.91
C ALA A 56 -4.50 14.66 -8.96
N LYS A 57 -3.46 14.22 -9.65
CA LYS A 57 -2.22 15.02 -9.80
C LYS A 57 -2.46 16.32 -10.61
N LYS A 58 -3.30 16.27 -11.66
CA LYS A 58 -3.70 17.49 -12.43
C LYS A 58 -4.35 18.54 -11.52
N HIS A 59 -5.14 18.10 -10.54
CA HIS A 59 -5.82 18.98 -9.57
C HIS A 59 -4.98 19.31 -8.32
N GLY A 60 -3.73 18.86 -8.25
CA GLY A 60 -2.84 19.11 -7.11
C GLY A 60 -3.23 18.33 -5.85
N VAL A 61 -4.04 17.28 -5.99
CA VAL A 61 -4.52 16.45 -4.90
C VAL A 61 -3.39 15.55 -4.40
N LYS A 62 -3.21 15.46 -3.08
CA LYS A 62 -2.28 14.52 -2.45
C LYS A 62 -2.83 13.11 -2.55
N VAL A 63 -1.97 12.13 -2.86
CA VAL A 63 -2.38 10.75 -3.08
C VAL A 63 -1.73 9.81 -2.09
N SER A 64 -2.54 8.96 -1.45
CA SER A 64 -2.04 7.84 -0.66
C SER A 64 -2.54 6.49 -1.18
N VAL A 65 -1.75 5.45 -0.95
CA VAL A 65 -2.09 4.07 -1.29
C VAL A 65 -1.89 3.14 -0.10
N ASP A 66 -2.80 2.17 0.07
CA ASP A 66 -2.52 0.92 0.79
C ASP A 66 -2.25 -0.17 -0.25
N LEU A 67 -1.03 -0.70 -0.29
CA LEU A 67 -0.58 -1.70 -1.27
C LEU A 67 -1.44 -2.96 -1.25
N ASN A 68 -1.81 -3.42 -0.08
CA ASN A 68 -2.88 -4.39 0.21
C ASN A 68 -2.89 -5.61 -0.75
N PHE A 69 -1.78 -6.30 -0.89
CA PHE A 69 -1.63 -7.43 -1.80
C PHE A 69 -2.66 -8.53 -1.56
N ARG A 70 -3.22 -9.05 -2.62
CA ARG A 70 -4.19 -10.16 -2.58
C ARG A 70 -3.83 -11.23 -3.60
N LYS A 71 -3.10 -12.26 -3.16
CA LYS A 71 -2.66 -13.39 -4.01
C LYS A 71 -3.80 -14.11 -4.76
N LYS A 72 -5.05 -13.96 -4.32
CA LYS A 72 -6.23 -14.52 -4.99
C LYS A 72 -6.68 -13.68 -6.20
N LEU A 73 -6.24 -12.44 -6.35
CA LEU A 73 -6.62 -11.54 -7.43
C LEU A 73 -5.57 -11.51 -8.54
N TRP A 74 -4.29 -11.50 -8.17
CA TRP A 74 -3.20 -11.44 -9.12
C TRP A 74 -1.91 -12.07 -8.59
N SER A 75 -0.96 -12.36 -9.49
CA SER A 75 0.38 -12.78 -9.13
C SER A 75 1.24 -11.57 -8.71
N SER A 76 2.34 -11.84 -8.00
CA SER A 76 3.30 -10.80 -7.63
C SER A 76 3.89 -10.10 -8.86
N GLU A 77 4.19 -10.84 -9.94
CA GLU A 77 4.72 -10.26 -11.17
C GLU A 77 3.72 -9.27 -11.81
N LYS A 78 2.43 -9.63 -11.87
CA LYS A 78 1.39 -8.73 -12.37
C LYS A 78 1.22 -7.52 -11.44
N ALA A 79 1.20 -7.75 -10.13
CA ALA A 79 1.13 -6.68 -9.13
C ALA A 79 2.28 -5.69 -9.31
N GLN A 80 3.52 -6.16 -9.39
CA GLN A 80 4.69 -5.32 -9.59
C GLN A 80 4.62 -4.53 -10.90
N LYS A 81 4.21 -5.16 -11.99
CA LYS A 81 4.09 -4.48 -13.28
C LYS A 81 3.11 -3.32 -13.24
N VAL A 82 1.93 -3.51 -12.63
CA VAL A 82 0.88 -2.50 -12.56
C VAL A 82 1.22 -1.45 -11.50
N MET A 83 1.52 -1.88 -10.28
CA MET A 83 1.68 -0.95 -9.16
C MET A 83 2.92 -0.06 -9.30
N LYS A 84 4.05 -0.57 -9.81
CA LYS A 84 5.23 0.29 -10.09
C LYS A 84 4.90 1.46 -11.01
N ASN A 85 4.03 1.25 -12.01
CA ASN A 85 3.55 2.34 -12.85
C ASN A 85 2.68 3.33 -12.08
N LEU A 86 1.81 2.87 -11.18
CA LEU A 86 0.92 3.73 -10.41
C LEU A 86 1.65 4.52 -9.32
N MET A 87 2.76 4.00 -8.78
CA MET A 87 3.52 4.64 -7.70
C MET A 87 4.09 6.01 -8.06
N GLN A 88 4.32 6.30 -9.33
CA GLN A 88 4.77 7.63 -9.78
C GLN A 88 3.78 8.77 -9.44
N TYR A 89 2.53 8.43 -9.14
CA TYR A 89 1.47 9.41 -8.79
C TYR A 89 1.22 9.48 -7.27
N VAL A 90 1.93 8.69 -6.46
CA VAL A 90 1.66 8.51 -5.03
C VAL A 90 2.59 9.37 -4.19
N ASP A 91 2.05 10.03 -3.18
CA ASP A 91 2.80 10.81 -2.19
C ASP A 91 3.04 10.01 -0.90
N VAL A 92 2.09 9.15 -0.49
CA VAL A 92 2.17 8.36 0.74
C VAL A 92 1.91 6.88 0.45
N CYS A 93 2.90 6.04 0.72
CA CYS A 93 2.80 4.60 0.51
C CYS A 93 2.64 3.87 1.85
N ILE A 94 1.56 3.08 1.97
CA ILE A 94 1.22 2.29 3.15
C ILE A 94 1.19 0.81 2.73
N GLY A 95 1.71 -0.06 3.58
CA GLY A 95 1.67 -1.51 3.36
C GLY A 95 1.92 -2.28 4.67
N ASN A 96 2.03 -3.58 4.56
CA ASN A 96 2.53 -4.45 5.60
C ASN A 96 3.94 -4.97 5.24
N GLU A 97 4.49 -5.87 6.05
CA GLU A 97 5.84 -6.39 5.88
C GLU A 97 6.09 -7.04 4.51
N GLU A 98 5.08 -7.74 3.98
CA GLU A 98 5.20 -8.50 2.74
C GLU A 98 4.90 -7.64 1.49
N ASP A 99 4.14 -6.55 1.66
CA ASP A 99 3.65 -5.77 0.52
C ASP A 99 4.77 -5.09 -0.27
N ALA A 100 5.81 -4.59 0.39
CA ALA A 100 6.95 -3.96 -0.27
C ALA A 100 7.67 -4.93 -1.21
N GLU A 101 7.82 -6.21 -0.82
CA GLU A 101 8.41 -7.24 -1.66
C GLU A 101 7.45 -7.69 -2.77
N LEU A 102 6.23 -8.10 -2.38
CA LEU A 102 5.29 -8.75 -3.31
C LEU A 102 4.74 -7.78 -4.36
N VAL A 103 4.54 -6.51 -3.98
CA VAL A 103 3.91 -5.50 -4.84
C VAL A 103 4.92 -4.62 -5.55
N LEU A 104 6.06 -4.30 -4.93
CA LEU A 104 7.05 -3.38 -5.48
C LEU A 104 8.42 -4.04 -5.72
N GLY A 105 8.66 -5.24 -5.20
CA GLY A 105 9.87 -6.01 -5.44
C GLY A 105 11.06 -5.65 -4.56
N TYR A 106 10.86 -4.89 -3.47
CA TYR A 106 11.90 -4.56 -2.51
C TYR A 106 12.09 -5.70 -1.53
N LYS A 107 13.26 -6.33 -1.57
CA LYS A 107 13.60 -7.42 -0.65
C LYS A 107 14.34 -6.87 0.55
N PRO A 108 14.01 -7.32 1.77
CA PRO A 108 14.86 -7.05 2.92
C PRO A 108 16.27 -7.57 2.60
N GLY A 109 17.29 -6.73 2.85
CA GLY A 109 18.68 -7.18 2.72
C GLY A 109 18.93 -8.42 3.57
N ASN A 110 19.95 -9.23 3.22
CA ASN A 110 20.39 -10.40 4.00
C ASN A 110 20.96 -9.93 5.35
N THR A 111 20.11 -9.41 6.23
CA THR A 111 20.44 -9.26 7.64
C THR A 111 19.89 -10.51 8.33
N ASP A 112 20.79 -11.32 8.89
CA ASP A 112 20.43 -12.39 9.84
C ASP A 112 19.71 -11.75 11.02
N VAL A 113 18.38 -11.73 10.94
CA VAL A 113 17.50 -10.97 11.83
C VAL A 113 17.24 -11.81 13.07
N THR A 114 18.04 -11.62 14.11
CA THR A 114 17.82 -12.23 15.43
C THR A 114 17.41 -11.24 16.52
N SER A 115 17.29 -9.93 16.20
CA SER A 115 16.80 -8.92 17.15
C SER A 115 15.90 -7.90 16.46
N GLY A 116 14.88 -7.37 17.18
CA GLY A 116 13.93 -6.41 16.66
C GLY A 116 14.55 -5.10 16.12
N ASP A 117 15.71 -4.70 16.62
CA ASP A 117 16.41 -3.50 16.14
C ASP A 117 16.98 -3.70 14.72
N LEU A 118 17.42 -4.93 14.38
CA LEU A 118 17.88 -5.26 13.03
C LEU A 118 16.73 -5.31 12.03
N GLU A 119 15.56 -5.78 12.47
CA GLU A 119 14.34 -5.78 11.65
C GLU A 119 13.92 -4.36 11.29
N LEU A 120 13.87 -3.44 12.26
CA LEU A 120 13.55 -2.04 12.03
C LEU A 120 14.58 -1.34 11.11
N ALA A 121 15.86 -1.66 11.22
CA ALA A 121 16.89 -1.17 10.30
C ALA A 121 16.65 -1.66 8.86
N GLY A 122 16.15 -2.89 8.68
CA GLY A 122 15.74 -3.43 7.40
C GLY A 122 14.60 -2.63 6.75
N TYR A 123 13.57 -2.28 7.53
CA TYR A 123 12.48 -1.43 7.05
C TYR A 123 12.95 -0.04 6.63
N LYS A 124 13.80 0.58 7.44
CA LYS A 124 14.36 1.89 7.11
C LYS A 124 15.08 1.86 5.76
N SER A 125 15.95 0.86 5.53
CA SER A 125 16.67 0.72 4.27
C SER A 125 15.72 0.53 3.06
N ILE A 126 14.65 -0.27 3.20
CA ILE A 126 13.64 -0.44 2.16
C ILE A 126 12.93 0.88 1.87
N PHE A 127 12.52 1.61 2.91
CA PHE A 127 11.82 2.88 2.74
C PHE A 127 12.70 3.95 2.09
N GLU A 128 13.99 3.99 2.42
CA GLU A 128 14.96 4.87 1.75
C GLU A 128 15.05 4.57 0.25
N GLN A 129 15.06 3.30 -0.15
CA GLN A 129 15.04 2.90 -1.55
C GLN A 129 13.72 3.28 -2.24
N MET A 130 12.57 3.02 -1.60
CA MET A 130 11.25 3.39 -2.13
C MET A 130 11.13 4.90 -2.33
N VAL A 131 11.64 5.69 -1.40
CA VAL A 131 11.68 7.16 -1.51
C VAL A 131 12.61 7.60 -2.65
N ALA A 132 13.76 6.96 -2.82
CA ALA A 132 14.69 7.28 -3.91
C ALA A 132 14.06 7.00 -5.29
N ASP A 133 13.28 5.91 -5.41
CA ASP A 133 12.70 5.49 -6.69
C ASP A 133 11.42 6.28 -7.05
N TYR A 134 10.56 6.59 -6.05
CA TYR A 134 9.22 7.16 -6.28
C TYR A 134 8.99 8.53 -5.65
N ASN A 135 9.94 9.03 -4.88
CA ASN A 135 9.85 10.32 -4.20
C ASN A 135 8.67 10.43 -3.21
N PHE A 136 8.28 9.31 -2.59
CA PHE A 136 7.24 9.34 -1.56
C PHE A 136 7.57 10.32 -0.44
N GLU A 137 6.59 11.06 0.04
CA GLU A 137 6.71 11.93 1.21
C GLU A 137 6.82 11.09 2.49
N TYR A 138 5.99 10.03 2.56
CA TYR A 138 6.01 9.06 3.66
C TYR A 138 5.90 7.62 3.15
N CYS A 139 6.71 6.74 3.76
CA CYS A 139 6.54 5.29 3.68
C CYS A 139 6.12 4.77 5.05
N ILE A 140 5.07 3.95 5.10
CA ILE A 140 4.46 3.47 6.34
C ILE A 140 4.28 1.95 6.26
N SER A 141 4.64 1.23 7.33
CA SER A 141 4.29 -0.18 7.47
C SER A 141 3.62 -0.47 8.80
N SER A 142 2.54 -1.23 8.76
CA SER A 142 2.01 -1.88 9.94
C SER A 142 2.83 -3.14 10.23
N LEU A 143 3.15 -3.37 11.50
CA LEU A 143 3.95 -4.50 11.98
C LEU A 143 3.09 -5.34 12.92
N ARG A 144 3.01 -6.63 12.61
CA ARG A 144 2.21 -7.57 13.38
C ARG A 144 3.05 -8.71 13.90
N VAL A 145 3.04 -8.91 15.21
CA VAL A 145 3.61 -10.09 15.87
C VAL A 145 2.48 -11.03 16.24
N SER A 146 2.41 -12.20 15.60
CA SER A 146 1.33 -13.18 15.83
C SER A 146 1.76 -14.16 16.92
N HIS A 147 1.18 -14.05 18.11
CA HIS A 147 1.43 -14.98 19.22
C HIS A 147 0.46 -16.17 19.17
N SER A 148 -0.80 -15.90 18.87
CA SER A 148 -1.85 -16.92 18.68
C SER A 148 -2.98 -16.36 17.82
N ALA A 149 -4.03 -17.15 17.59
CA ALA A 149 -5.22 -16.69 16.86
C ALA A 149 -5.97 -15.55 17.57
N SER A 150 -5.83 -15.43 18.89
CA SER A 150 -6.53 -14.45 19.73
C SER A 150 -5.60 -13.46 20.44
N ASP A 151 -4.29 -13.51 20.15
CA ASP A 151 -3.28 -12.67 20.81
C ASP A 151 -2.23 -12.21 19.79
N ASN A 152 -2.17 -10.91 19.54
CA ASN A 152 -1.22 -10.30 18.61
C ASN A 152 -0.56 -9.06 19.23
N GLY A 153 0.73 -8.88 18.95
CA GLY A 153 1.41 -7.60 19.05
C GLY A 153 1.13 -6.77 17.80
N TRP A 154 0.94 -5.47 17.96
CA TRP A 154 0.68 -4.55 16.86
C TRP A 154 1.44 -3.25 17.02
N SER A 155 2.20 -2.88 16.03
CA SER A 155 2.92 -1.61 15.96
C SER A 155 2.96 -1.10 14.52
N ALA A 156 3.62 0.02 14.30
CA ALA A 156 3.83 0.58 12.97
C ALA A 156 5.15 1.34 12.91
N CYS A 157 5.71 1.46 11.73
CA CYS A 157 6.84 2.34 11.47
C CYS A 157 6.53 3.28 10.30
N ILE A 158 7.17 4.44 10.32
CA ILE A 158 7.05 5.48 9.30
C ILE A 158 8.42 6.09 9.01
N TYR A 159 8.69 6.35 7.74
CA TYR A 159 9.83 7.10 7.28
C TYR A 159 9.37 8.37 6.58
N SER A 160 9.97 9.50 6.93
CA SER A 160 9.74 10.81 6.30
C SER A 160 10.89 11.15 5.36
N ARG A 161 10.56 11.42 4.09
CA ARG A 161 11.52 11.88 3.08
C ARG A 161 12.19 13.20 3.48
N ASP A 162 11.41 14.14 3.97
CA ASP A 162 11.87 15.53 4.17
C ASP A 162 12.79 15.65 5.39
N THR A 163 12.48 14.95 6.47
CA THR A 163 13.33 14.93 7.67
C THR A 163 14.37 13.83 7.65
N LYS A 164 14.22 12.80 6.79
CA LYS A 164 15.02 11.57 6.75
C LYS A 164 14.99 10.80 8.07
N GLU A 165 13.94 10.98 8.84
CA GLU A 165 13.73 10.34 10.12
C GLU A 165 12.84 9.11 9.99
N PHE A 166 13.17 8.10 10.77
CA PHE A 166 12.42 6.86 10.90
C PHE A 166 11.85 6.79 12.31
N TYR A 167 10.55 6.62 12.41
CA TYR A 167 9.83 6.51 13.68
C TYR A 167 9.17 5.15 13.80
N HIS A 168 9.15 4.63 15.01
CA HIS A 168 8.45 3.41 15.38
C HIS A 168 7.47 3.71 16.50
N SER A 169 6.24 3.23 16.39
CA SER A 169 5.25 3.36 17.46
C SER A 169 5.56 2.41 18.61
N LYS A 170 4.97 2.64 19.76
CA LYS A 170 4.92 1.62 20.82
C LYS A 170 4.17 0.38 20.29
N GLU A 171 4.53 -0.79 20.82
CA GLU A 171 3.79 -2.01 20.58
C GLU A 171 2.53 -2.05 21.44
N TYR A 172 1.43 -2.45 20.84
CA TYR A 172 0.15 -2.68 21.49
C TYR A 172 -0.13 -4.19 21.54
N SER A 173 -0.42 -4.70 22.72
CA SER A 173 -0.95 -6.07 22.88
C SER A 173 -2.46 -6.05 22.65
N ILE A 174 -2.92 -6.83 21.67
CA ILE A 174 -4.34 -6.99 21.34
C ILE A 174 -4.77 -8.38 21.80
N HIS A 175 -5.49 -8.42 22.93
CA HIS A 175 -5.97 -9.65 23.57
C HIS A 175 -7.24 -9.37 24.40
N PRO A 176 -8.31 -10.22 24.31
CA PRO A 176 -8.53 -11.17 23.24
C PRO A 176 -8.98 -10.49 21.94
N ILE A 177 -8.60 -11.05 20.81
CA ILE A 177 -9.20 -10.65 19.53
C ILE A 177 -10.61 -11.22 19.49
N VAL A 178 -11.59 -10.33 19.29
CA VAL A 178 -13.00 -10.68 19.11
C VAL A 178 -13.31 -10.63 17.63
N ASP A 179 -13.76 -11.78 17.07
CA ASP A 179 -14.06 -11.97 15.65
C ASP A 179 -15.58 -11.83 15.38
#